data_bde74aac4986f628ade40804e15cd4ab
#
_entry.id   bde74aac4986f628ade40804e15cd4ab
#
_cell.length_a   1.000
_cell.length_b   1.000
_cell.length_c   1.000
_cell.angle_alpha   90.00
_cell.angle_beta   90.00
_cell.angle_gamma   90.00
#
_symmetry.space_group_name_H-M   'P 1'
#
loop_
_entity.id
_entity.type
_entity.pdbx_description
1 polymer ?
#
loop_
_entity_poly.entity_id
_entity_poly.type
_entity_poly.pdbx_seq_one_letter_code
_entity_poly.pdbx_strand_id
1 'polypeptide(L)'
;VTHGISGIIHFSFHSGGWSVNERAPAYWAQFADLTTELRTLTPYLMAAESPDKLKAEIIEGSAAPSNFGYTALHLSLRKTANSYFLIAVNGFNSRVKGRFTFPVPEGGLASHAAVRFENRLVEVTDGVMEDDFAPYAVHLYELPFPVVNGTKRMPLDWPQWQRRVRR
;
A
#
# COMPACT_ATOMS: atom_id res chain seq x y z
N VAL A 1 8.81 0.30 5.13
CA VAL A 1 8.22 1.58 4.67
C VAL A 1 7.25 2.14 5.71
N THR A 2 6.35 1.33 6.29
CA THR A 2 5.39 1.77 7.33
C THR A 2 6.07 2.29 8.61
N HIS A 3 7.32 1.93 8.85
CA HIS A 3 8.14 2.35 9.99
C HIS A 3 9.30 3.29 9.62
N GLY A 4 9.15 4.05 8.54
CA GLY A 4 10.13 5.07 8.14
C GLY A 4 11.40 4.53 7.47
N ILE A 5 11.39 3.29 6.96
CA ILE A 5 12.51 2.75 6.18
C ILE A 5 12.64 3.54 4.87
N SER A 6 13.81 4.09 4.62
CA SER A 6 14.13 4.89 3.43
C SER A 6 14.90 4.14 2.35
N GLY A 7 15.30 2.89 2.60
CA GLY A 7 16.02 2.08 1.62
C GLY A 7 16.09 0.62 2.01
N ILE A 8 16.32 -0.24 1.03
CA ILE A 8 16.54 -1.67 1.19
C ILE A 8 17.90 -1.99 0.59
N ILE A 9 18.75 -2.65 1.36
CA ILE A 9 20.04 -3.17 0.91
C ILE A 9 19.95 -4.68 0.89
N HIS A 10 20.20 -5.28 -0.25
CA HIS A 10 20.27 -6.72 -0.38
C HIS A 10 21.72 -7.18 -0.36
N PHE A 11 22.05 -8.03 0.62
CA PHE A 11 23.38 -8.64 0.74
C PHE A 11 23.47 -9.94 -0.10
N SER A 12 24.68 -10.26 -0.55
CA SER A 12 25.00 -11.55 -1.17
C SER A 12 24.45 -11.76 -2.59
N PHE A 13 24.50 -10.73 -3.43
CA PHE A 13 24.33 -10.92 -4.86
C PHE A 13 25.42 -11.78 -5.49
N HIS A 14 26.60 -11.83 -4.85
CA HIS A 14 27.75 -12.58 -5.30
C HIS A 14 28.52 -13.12 -4.11
N SER A 15 28.65 -14.43 -4.01
CA SER A 15 29.39 -15.09 -2.95
C SER A 15 29.99 -16.40 -3.46
N GLY A 16 31.27 -16.65 -3.12
CA GLY A 16 31.94 -17.89 -3.48
C GLY A 16 32.04 -18.20 -4.97
N GLY A 17 32.17 -17.16 -5.83
CA GLY A 17 32.32 -17.32 -7.27
C GLY A 17 31.03 -17.60 -8.04
N TRP A 18 29.87 -17.36 -7.44
CA TRP A 18 28.57 -17.49 -8.09
C TRP A 18 27.69 -16.24 -7.86
N SER A 19 26.76 -16.01 -8.75
CA SER A 19 25.79 -14.92 -8.66
C SER A 19 24.37 -15.45 -8.48
N VAL A 20 23.48 -14.64 -7.88
CA VAL A 20 22.09 -15.02 -7.60
C VAL A 20 21.33 -15.30 -8.90
N ASN A 21 21.58 -14.52 -9.97
CA ASN A 21 20.92 -14.72 -11.25
C ASN A 21 21.28 -16.06 -11.91
N GLU A 22 22.46 -16.63 -11.62
CA GLU A 22 22.90 -17.92 -12.17
C GLU A 22 22.35 -19.10 -11.36
N ARG A 23 22.41 -19.03 -10.04
CA ARG A 23 22.03 -20.15 -9.17
C ARG A 23 20.60 -20.11 -8.63
N ALA A 24 19.98 -18.94 -8.64
CA ALA A 24 18.61 -18.76 -8.20
C ALA A 24 17.83 -17.83 -9.15
N PRO A 25 17.70 -18.20 -10.45
CA PRO A 25 17.09 -17.33 -11.45
C PRO A 25 15.64 -16.96 -11.12
N ALA A 26 14.87 -17.85 -10.49
CA ALA A 26 13.50 -17.57 -10.05
C ALA A 26 13.48 -16.49 -8.97
N TYR A 27 14.39 -16.53 -8.01
CA TYR A 27 14.52 -15.51 -6.98
C TYR A 27 14.95 -14.16 -7.59
N TRP A 28 15.88 -14.18 -8.53
CA TRP A 28 16.31 -12.99 -9.26
C TRP A 28 15.16 -12.33 -10.03
N ALA A 29 14.32 -13.13 -10.69
CA ALA A 29 13.14 -12.64 -11.38
C ALA A 29 12.16 -11.97 -10.42
N GLN A 30 11.85 -12.59 -9.27
CA GLN A 30 10.99 -12.00 -8.24
C GLN A 30 11.56 -10.69 -7.68
N PHE A 31 12.88 -10.60 -7.53
CA PHE A 31 13.52 -9.37 -7.09
C PHE A 31 13.45 -8.26 -8.14
N ALA A 32 13.55 -8.60 -9.42
CA ALA A 32 13.36 -7.65 -10.53
C ALA A 32 11.90 -7.13 -10.57
N ASP A 33 10.93 -8.02 -10.35
CA ASP A 33 9.51 -7.64 -10.26
C ASP A 33 9.26 -6.69 -9.08
N LEU A 34 9.80 -7.00 -7.90
CA LEU A 34 9.72 -6.15 -6.72
C LEU A 34 10.33 -4.75 -6.96
N THR A 35 11.50 -4.69 -7.61
CA THR A 35 12.12 -3.39 -7.93
C THR A 35 11.29 -2.57 -8.91
N THR A 36 10.62 -3.24 -9.84
CA THR A 36 9.70 -2.59 -10.80
C THR A 36 8.46 -2.06 -10.10
N GLU A 37 7.90 -2.85 -9.17
CA GLU A 37 6.78 -2.43 -8.33
C GLU A 37 7.17 -1.22 -7.48
N LEU A 38 8.29 -1.26 -6.77
CA LEU A 38 8.81 -0.14 -5.96
C LEU A 38 9.03 1.12 -6.80
N ARG A 39 9.53 0.99 -8.03
CA ARG A 39 9.69 2.12 -8.95
C ARG A 39 8.34 2.75 -9.30
N THR A 40 7.32 1.95 -9.54
CA THR A 40 5.95 2.42 -9.81
C THR A 40 5.37 3.16 -8.60
N LEU A 41 5.71 2.72 -7.39
CA LEU A 41 5.26 3.33 -6.14
C LEU A 41 6.10 4.54 -5.71
N THR A 42 7.22 4.83 -6.35
CA THR A 42 8.13 5.92 -5.95
C THR A 42 7.42 7.25 -5.68
N PRO A 43 6.47 7.74 -6.53
CA PRO A 43 5.80 9.01 -6.26
C PRO A 43 5.04 9.03 -4.93
N TYR A 44 4.50 7.90 -4.51
CA TYR A 44 3.77 7.76 -3.25
C TYR A 44 4.71 7.55 -2.07
N LEU A 45 5.74 6.73 -2.23
CA LEU A 45 6.72 6.44 -1.19
C LEU A 45 7.55 7.69 -0.83
N MET A 46 7.80 8.54 -1.82
CA MET A 46 8.51 9.82 -1.63
C MET A 46 7.59 10.97 -1.21
N ALA A 47 6.27 10.79 -1.26
CA ALA A 47 5.34 11.78 -0.73
C ALA A 47 5.52 11.95 0.77
N ALA A 48 5.26 13.15 1.27
CA ALA A 48 5.31 13.40 2.70
C ALA A 48 4.31 12.51 3.44
N GLU A 49 4.69 12.09 4.64
CA GLU A 49 3.74 11.49 5.56
C GLU A 49 2.61 12.48 5.83
N SER A 50 1.37 11.99 5.82
CA SER A 50 0.23 12.86 6.02
C SER A 50 0.27 13.46 7.43
N PRO A 51 0.14 14.78 7.58
CA PRO A 51 -0.05 15.40 8.89
C PRO A 51 -1.40 15.02 9.50
N ASP A 52 -2.34 14.63 8.65
CA ASP A 52 -3.68 14.21 9.05
C ASP A 52 -3.62 12.79 9.60
N LYS A 53 -4.26 12.55 10.74
CA LYS A 53 -4.19 11.23 11.40
C LYS A 53 -5.28 10.32 10.88
N LEU A 54 -4.88 9.18 10.33
CA LEU A 54 -5.76 8.04 10.09
C LEU A 54 -6.12 7.39 11.43
N LYS A 55 -7.41 7.11 11.64
CA LYS A 55 -7.84 6.23 12.72
C LYS A 55 -8.03 4.83 12.14
N ALA A 56 -7.55 3.82 12.84
CA ALA A 56 -7.71 2.43 12.43
C ALA A 56 -8.04 1.56 13.65
N GLU A 57 -8.91 0.60 13.43
CA GLU A 57 -9.31 -0.39 14.41
C GLU A 57 -9.43 -1.77 13.76
N ILE A 58 -9.16 -2.82 14.50
CA ILE A 58 -9.43 -4.19 14.09
C ILE A 58 -10.83 -4.52 14.58
N ILE A 59 -11.74 -4.78 13.63
CA ILE A 59 -13.16 -5.06 13.92
C ILE A 59 -13.48 -6.55 13.93
N GLU A 60 -12.62 -7.38 13.26
CA GLU A 60 -12.69 -8.83 13.33
C GLU A 60 -11.26 -9.40 13.38
N GLY A 61 -11.10 -10.50 14.10
CA GLY A 61 -9.81 -11.13 14.34
C GLY A 61 -9.16 -10.68 15.64
N SER A 62 -7.90 -11.05 15.86
CA SER A 62 -7.19 -10.73 17.09
C SER A 62 -6.60 -9.33 17.02
N ALA A 63 -7.06 -8.44 17.87
CA ALA A 63 -6.45 -7.13 18.10
C ALA A 63 -5.36 -7.19 19.18
N ALA A 64 -5.19 -8.34 19.85
CA ALA A 64 -4.23 -8.47 20.94
C ALA A 64 -2.81 -8.19 20.43
N PRO A 65 -2.04 -7.35 21.12
CA PRO A 65 -0.65 -7.15 20.78
C PRO A 65 0.11 -8.48 20.91
N SER A 66 1.12 -8.67 20.05
CA SER A 66 2.04 -9.79 20.23
C SER A 66 2.74 -9.69 21.59
N ASN A 67 3.43 -10.76 22.01
CA ASN A 67 4.26 -10.76 23.23
C ASN A 67 5.32 -9.64 23.24
N PHE A 68 5.57 -9.01 22.08
CA PHE A 68 6.48 -7.89 21.92
C PHE A 68 5.75 -6.53 21.82
N GLY A 69 4.43 -6.48 22.06
CA GLY A 69 3.64 -5.25 22.02
C GLY A 69 3.27 -4.73 20.63
N TYR A 70 3.51 -5.51 19.56
CA TYR A 70 3.14 -5.12 18.20
C TYR A 70 1.65 -5.38 17.94
N THR A 71 0.99 -4.42 17.29
CA THR A 71 -0.37 -4.58 16.75
C THR A 71 -0.35 -5.35 15.44
N ALA A 72 -1.49 -5.98 15.08
CA ALA A 72 -1.57 -6.72 13.83
C ALA A 72 -1.44 -5.82 12.59
N LEU A 73 -2.01 -4.62 12.63
CA LEU A 73 -1.99 -3.70 11.50
C LEU A 73 -0.90 -2.63 11.65
N HIS A 74 0.00 -2.57 10.68
CA HIS A 74 1.01 -1.54 10.53
C HIS A 74 0.63 -0.63 9.36
N LEU A 75 0.59 0.68 9.59
CA LEU A 75 0.00 1.64 8.68
C LEU A 75 0.97 2.78 8.38
N SER A 76 0.94 3.26 7.14
CA SER A 76 1.56 4.53 6.75
C SER A 76 0.64 5.26 5.79
N LEU A 77 0.16 6.43 6.20
CA LEU A 77 -0.64 7.30 5.36
C LEU A 77 0.24 8.38 4.73
N ARG A 78 0.24 8.44 3.42
CA ARG A 78 0.91 9.48 2.63
C ARG A 78 -0.12 10.38 1.97
N LYS A 79 0.21 11.66 1.82
CA LYS A 79 -0.67 12.63 1.16
C LYS A 79 0.05 13.20 -0.06
N THR A 80 -0.60 13.08 -1.20
CA THR A 80 -0.20 13.76 -2.44
C THR A 80 -1.09 14.98 -2.68
N ALA A 81 -0.85 15.73 -3.75
CA ALA A 81 -1.73 16.83 -4.13
C ALA A 81 -3.17 16.38 -4.48
N ASN A 82 -3.36 15.11 -4.85
CA ASN A 82 -4.61 14.62 -5.43
C ASN A 82 -5.21 13.40 -4.74
N SER A 83 -4.53 12.82 -3.76
CA SER A 83 -4.97 11.57 -3.12
C SER A 83 -4.34 11.34 -1.75
N TYR A 84 -4.99 10.53 -0.95
CA TYR A 84 -4.30 9.76 0.07
C TYR A 84 -3.78 8.45 -0.52
N PHE A 85 -2.63 8.02 -0.01
CA PHE A 85 -2.06 6.71 -0.26
C PHE A 85 -1.79 6.02 1.07
N LEU A 86 -2.52 4.94 1.33
CA LEU A 86 -2.39 4.14 2.55
C LEU A 86 -1.65 2.84 2.24
N ILE A 87 -0.57 2.61 2.95
CA ILE A 87 0.11 1.31 3.04
C ILE A 87 -0.40 0.64 4.31
N ALA A 88 -1.03 -0.52 4.18
CA ALA A 88 -1.52 -1.29 5.32
C ALA A 88 -0.97 -2.71 5.25
N VAL A 89 -0.39 -3.16 6.35
CA VAL A 89 0.27 -4.48 6.44
C VAL A 89 -0.29 -5.22 7.64
N ASN A 90 -0.77 -6.44 7.43
CA ASN A 90 -1.02 -7.37 8.51
C ASN A 90 0.29 -8.07 8.89
N GLY A 91 0.86 -7.75 10.03
CA GLY A 91 2.11 -8.34 10.52
C GLY A 91 1.93 -9.70 11.21
N PHE A 92 0.71 -10.24 11.28
CA PHE A 92 0.40 -11.47 12.01
C PHE A 92 0.03 -12.63 11.08
N ASN A 93 0.27 -13.85 11.57
CA ASN A 93 -0.15 -15.09 10.92
C ASN A 93 -1.64 -15.42 11.24
N SER A 94 -2.49 -14.42 11.18
CA SER A 94 -3.93 -14.56 11.40
C SER A 94 -4.68 -13.60 10.50
N ARG A 95 -5.90 -13.96 10.10
CA ARG A 95 -6.77 -13.05 9.36
C ARG A 95 -7.30 -11.99 10.30
N VAL A 96 -7.35 -10.75 9.82
CA VAL A 96 -7.96 -9.63 10.51
C VAL A 96 -8.80 -8.82 9.54
N LYS A 97 -9.84 -8.15 10.04
CA LYS A 97 -10.57 -7.12 9.30
C LYS A 97 -10.32 -5.77 9.94
N GLY A 98 -9.84 -4.85 9.14
CA GLY A 98 -9.54 -3.48 9.55
C GLY A 98 -10.63 -2.51 9.14
N ARG A 99 -10.93 -1.53 9.99
CA ARG A 99 -11.71 -0.34 9.67
C ARG A 99 -10.79 0.86 9.73
N PHE A 100 -10.84 1.67 8.68
CA PHE A 100 -9.98 2.85 8.50
C PHE A 100 -10.86 4.09 8.36
N THR A 101 -10.68 5.08 9.24
CA THR A 101 -11.35 6.38 9.13
C THR A 101 -10.34 7.40 8.65
N PHE A 102 -10.51 7.84 7.41
CA PHE A 102 -9.66 8.85 6.80
C PHE A 102 -10.07 10.26 7.25
N PRO A 103 -9.11 11.17 7.39
CA PRO A 103 -9.43 12.57 7.52
C PRO A 103 -10.07 13.06 6.20
N VAL A 104 -11.22 13.71 6.31
CA VAL A 104 -11.95 14.23 5.14
C VAL A 104 -11.44 15.63 4.83
N PRO A 105 -10.76 15.85 3.69
CA PRO A 105 -10.30 17.18 3.29
C PRO A 105 -11.46 18.06 2.84
N GLU A 106 -11.21 19.36 2.75
CA GLU A 106 -12.14 20.28 2.09
C GLU A 106 -12.37 19.81 0.64
N GLY A 107 -13.63 19.58 0.29
CA GLY A 107 -14.00 18.99 -1.01
C GLY A 107 -14.32 17.48 -0.98
N GLY A 108 -14.12 16.81 0.15
CA GLY A 108 -14.54 15.43 0.35
C GLY A 108 -13.50 14.37 -0.05
N LEU A 109 -13.94 13.13 -0.11
CA LEU A 109 -13.19 11.96 -0.56
C LEU A 109 -13.96 11.24 -1.66
N ALA A 110 -13.25 10.49 -2.49
CA ALA A 110 -13.89 9.56 -3.44
C ALA A 110 -14.65 8.45 -2.67
N SER A 111 -15.72 7.95 -3.28
CA SER A 111 -16.53 6.86 -2.71
C SER A 111 -15.86 5.48 -2.77
N HIS A 112 -14.70 5.37 -3.38
CA HIS A 112 -13.96 4.13 -3.50
C HIS A 112 -12.46 4.40 -3.43
N ALA A 113 -11.76 3.52 -2.74
CA ALA A 113 -10.31 3.41 -2.76
C ALA A 113 -9.89 2.30 -3.73
N ALA A 114 -8.90 2.57 -4.54
CA ALA A 114 -8.33 1.58 -5.42
C ALA A 114 -7.23 0.79 -4.70
N VAL A 115 -7.30 -0.53 -4.73
CA VAL A 115 -6.23 -1.39 -4.20
C VAL A 115 -5.23 -1.68 -5.32
N ARG A 116 -4.04 -1.11 -5.17
CA ARG A 116 -2.98 -1.23 -6.18
C ARG A 116 -2.52 -2.68 -6.30
N PHE A 117 -2.28 -3.12 -7.54
CA PHE A 117 -1.85 -4.47 -7.92
C PHE A 117 -2.87 -5.59 -7.69
N GLU A 118 -4.06 -5.30 -7.13
CA GLU A 118 -5.08 -6.30 -6.84
C GLU A 118 -6.32 -6.21 -7.77
N ASN A 119 -6.37 -5.19 -8.62
CA ASN A 119 -7.48 -4.97 -9.56
C ASN A 119 -8.86 -4.95 -8.89
N ARG A 120 -8.97 -4.35 -7.71
CA ARG A 120 -10.22 -4.19 -6.96
C ARG A 120 -10.38 -2.79 -6.39
N LEU A 121 -11.61 -2.45 -6.09
CA LEU A 121 -12.02 -1.24 -5.38
C LEU A 121 -12.59 -1.64 -4.02
N VAL A 122 -12.38 -0.79 -3.03
CA VAL A 122 -13.00 -0.89 -1.71
C VAL A 122 -13.88 0.35 -1.51
N GLU A 123 -15.11 0.14 -1.08
CA GLU A 123 -16.05 1.23 -0.83
C GLU A 123 -15.59 2.12 0.33
N VAL A 124 -15.80 3.41 0.17
CA VAL A 124 -15.52 4.43 1.19
C VAL A 124 -16.78 5.25 1.41
N THR A 125 -17.38 5.11 2.57
CA THR A 125 -18.59 5.83 2.96
C THR A 125 -18.27 6.77 4.12
N ASP A 126 -18.54 8.06 3.97
CA ASP A 126 -18.25 9.10 4.97
C ASP A 126 -16.80 9.07 5.50
N GLY A 127 -15.86 8.75 4.61
CA GLY A 127 -14.44 8.64 4.94
C GLY A 127 -14.06 7.34 5.65
N VAL A 128 -14.99 6.40 5.78
CA VAL A 128 -14.73 5.08 6.41
C VAL A 128 -14.62 3.99 5.34
N MET A 129 -13.59 3.18 5.48
CA MET A 129 -13.31 2.02 4.64
C MET A 129 -13.08 0.79 5.52
N GLU A 130 -13.58 -0.36 5.11
CA GLU A 130 -13.30 -1.66 5.75
C GLU A 130 -12.70 -2.62 4.74
N ASP A 131 -11.71 -3.40 5.18
CA ASP A 131 -11.12 -4.44 4.34
C ASP A 131 -10.58 -5.61 5.15
N ASP A 132 -10.50 -6.76 4.49
CA ASP A 132 -10.01 -8.03 5.04
C ASP A 132 -8.52 -8.21 4.70
N PHE A 133 -7.77 -8.69 5.69
CA PHE A 133 -6.35 -8.99 5.56
C PHE A 133 -6.08 -10.46 5.84
N ALA A 134 -5.64 -11.20 4.85
CA ALA A 134 -5.05 -12.52 5.04
C ALA A 134 -3.79 -12.44 5.94
N PRO A 135 -3.30 -13.57 6.48
CA PRO A 135 -2.01 -13.59 7.16
C PRO A 135 -0.91 -12.95 6.32
N TYR A 136 -0.17 -12.00 6.93
CA TYR A 136 0.93 -11.27 6.28
C TYR A 136 0.57 -10.49 5.01
N ALA A 137 -0.72 -10.22 4.78
CA ALA A 137 -1.17 -9.46 3.62
C ALA A 137 -0.66 -8.01 3.66
N VAL A 138 -0.36 -7.49 2.48
CA VAL A 138 -0.02 -6.08 2.25
C VAL A 138 -1.02 -5.53 1.25
N HIS A 139 -1.74 -4.48 1.62
CA HIS A 139 -2.63 -3.75 0.73
C HIS A 139 -2.20 -2.30 0.58
N LEU A 140 -2.26 -1.80 -0.65
CA LEU A 140 -1.85 -0.46 -1.03
C LEU A 140 -3.07 0.26 -1.59
N TYR A 141 -3.63 1.19 -0.82
CA TYR A 141 -4.84 1.90 -1.22
C TYR A 141 -4.51 3.28 -1.77
N GLU A 142 -5.10 3.63 -2.88
CA GLU A 142 -5.14 5.01 -3.37
C GLU A 142 -6.57 5.53 -3.28
N LEU A 143 -6.76 6.59 -2.52
CA LEU A 143 -8.04 7.26 -2.31
C LEU A 143 -7.96 8.68 -2.88
N PRO A 144 -8.49 8.89 -4.09
CA PRO A 144 -8.44 10.19 -4.75
C PRO A 144 -9.26 11.25 -4.02
N PHE A 145 -8.84 12.51 -4.13
CA PHE A 145 -9.66 13.64 -3.77
C PHE A 145 -10.58 13.98 -4.94
N PRO A 146 -11.86 14.31 -4.70
CA PRO A 146 -12.74 14.79 -5.74
C PRO A 146 -12.17 16.07 -6.37
N VAL A 147 -12.34 16.20 -7.67
CA VAL A 147 -11.90 17.42 -8.36
C VAL A 147 -12.87 18.55 -8.02
N VAL A 148 -12.42 19.46 -7.18
CA VAL A 148 -13.14 20.72 -6.92
C VAL A 148 -12.81 21.69 -8.05
N ASN A 149 -13.83 22.09 -8.80
CA ASN A 149 -13.79 23.09 -9.88
C ASN A 149 -13.07 22.71 -11.18
N GLY A 150 -13.81 22.14 -12.12
CA GLY A 150 -13.71 22.38 -13.58
C GLY A 150 -12.48 21.89 -14.33
N THR A 151 -11.40 21.52 -13.69
CA THR A 151 -10.29 20.84 -14.33
C THR A 151 -10.51 19.34 -14.24
N LYS A 152 -11.04 18.77 -15.32
CA LYS A 152 -11.04 17.31 -15.55
C LYS A 152 -9.59 16.80 -15.51
N ARG A 153 -9.05 16.57 -14.33
CA ARG A 153 -7.92 15.66 -14.18
C ARG A 153 -8.52 14.27 -14.04
N MET A 154 -8.59 13.58 -15.17
CA MET A 154 -8.92 12.17 -15.15
C MET A 154 -7.99 11.46 -14.16
N PRO A 155 -8.49 10.49 -13.40
CA PRO A 155 -7.60 9.53 -12.73
C PRO A 155 -6.59 9.07 -13.77
N LEU A 156 -5.32 9.02 -13.41
CA LEU A 156 -4.29 8.40 -14.22
C LEU A 156 -4.90 7.13 -14.81
N ASP A 157 -4.96 7.05 -16.16
CA ASP A 157 -5.66 6.04 -16.93
C ASP A 157 -5.48 4.65 -16.30
N TRP A 158 -6.45 4.26 -15.49
CA TRP A 158 -6.52 3.01 -14.76
C TRP A 158 -6.27 1.75 -15.61
N PRO A 159 -6.65 1.70 -16.91
CA PRO A 159 -6.42 0.54 -17.75
C PRO A 159 -4.98 0.38 -18.28
N GLN A 160 -4.14 1.42 -18.27
CA GLN A 160 -2.87 1.34 -19.01
C GLN A 160 -1.76 0.60 -18.25
N TRP A 161 -1.73 0.62 -16.94
CA TRP A 161 -0.70 -0.11 -16.19
C TRP A 161 -0.98 -1.62 -16.08
N GLN A 162 -2.26 -2.04 -16.16
CA GLN A 162 -2.62 -3.47 -16.19
C GLN A 162 -2.09 -4.21 -17.42
N ARG A 163 -1.83 -3.49 -18.51
CA ARG A 163 -1.35 -4.11 -19.76
C ARG A 163 0.15 -4.45 -19.75
N ARG A 164 0.92 -3.95 -18.79
CA ARG A 164 2.38 -4.15 -18.73
C ARG A 164 2.83 -5.32 -17.86
N VAL A 165 1.96 -5.88 -17.05
CA VAL A 165 2.31 -6.99 -16.13
C VAL A 165 2.06 -8.38 -16.72
N ARG A 166 1.53 -8.47 -17.96
CA ARG A 166 1.29 -9.74 -18.66
C ARG A 166 2.20 -9.91 -19.89
N ARG A 167 3.50 -9.83 -19.71
CA ARG A 167 4.46 -10.38 -20.70
C ARG A 167 5.70 -10.92 -19.99
#